data_3cf465953de2860fe3d8940f10f805db
#
_entry.id   3cf465953de2860fe3d8940f10f805db
#
_cell.length_a   1.000
_cell.length_b   1.000
_cell.length_c   1.000
_cell.angle_alpha   90.00
_cell.angle_beta   90.00
_cell.angle_gamma   90.00
#
_symmetry.space_group_name_H-M   'P 1'
#
loop_
_entity.id
_entity.type
_entity.pdbx_description
1 polymer ?
#
loop_
_entity_poly.entity_id
_entity_poly.type
_entity_poly.pdbx_seq_one_letter_code
_entity_poly.pdbx_strand_id
1 'polypeptide(L)'
;MSEEQLNEYGEHMGLIESYEDILDITVYFVSELGTTSMSVSDLLRLEVGSVIDLEKPAGESVELYINKRIFGKGEVMVYERNLAIRINEVLDSKTVLQYFKKEI
;
A
#
# COMPACT_ATOMS: atom_id res chain seq x y z
N MET A 1 3.23 0.52 -10.00
CA MET A 1 4.56 0.31 -10.60
C MET A 1 5.34 -0.66 -9.73
N SER A 2 5.93 -1.69 -10.33
CA SER A 2 6.75 -2.65 -9.60
C SER A 2 8.15 -2.08 -9.35
N GLU A 3 8.91 -2.68 -8.43
CA GLU A 3 10.29 -2.29 -8.20
C GLU A 3 11.13 -2.45 -9.45
N GLU A 4 10.88 -3.51 -10.21
CA GLU A 4 11.59 -3.77 -11.46
C GLU A 4 11.35 -2.66 -12.47
N GLN A 5 10.12 -2.21 -12.63
CA GLN A 5 9.79 -1.12 -13.54
C GLN A 5 10.41 0.19 -13.10
N LEU A 6 10.46 0.44 -11.81
CA LEU A 6 11.08 1.65 -11.28
C LEU A 6 12.58 1.65 -11.51
N ASN A 7 13.24 0.50 -11.32
CA ASN A 7 14.67 0.37 -11.60
C ASN A 7 14.97 0.56 -13.08
N GLU A 8 14.16 -0.03 -13.94
CA GLU A 8 14.29 0.11 -15.38
C GLU A 8 14.14 1.56 -15.83
N TYR A 9 13.16 2.26 -15.26
CA TYR A 9 12.94 3.67 -15.50
C TYR A 9 14.17 4.49 -15.13
N GLY A 10 14.75 4.23 -13.97
CA GLY A 10 15.95 4.92 -13.50
C GLY A 10 17.15 4.69 -14.41
N GLU A 11 17.30 3.47 -14.92
CA GLU A 11 18.39 3.12 -15.83
C GLU A 11 18.27 3.83 -17.17
N HIS A 12 17.07 3.86 -17.74
CA HIS A 12 16.80 4.51 -19.01
C HIS A 12 16.99 6.02 -18.96
N MET A 13 16.66 6.61 -17.85
CA MET A 13 16.76 8.05 -17.67
C MET A 13 18.15 8.53 -17.28
N GLY A 14 19.11 7.61 -17.22
CA GLY A 14 20.45 7.96 -16.79
C GLY A 14 20.51 8.42 -15.36
N LEU A 15 19.64 7.86 -14.51
CA LEU A 15 19.36 8.24 -13.14
C LEU A 15 18.46 9.47 -13.07
N ILE A 16 17.56 9.44 -12.14
CA ILE A 16 16.71 10.58 -11.82
C ILE A 16 17.55 11.56 -11.00
N GLU A 17 17.98 12.62 -11.64
CA GLU A 17 18.83 13.63 -10.99
C GLU A 17 18.01 14.66 -10.23
N SER A 18 16.78 14.88 -10.63
CA SER A 18 15.91 15.89 -10.08
C SER A 18 14.67 15.27 -9.42
N TYR A 19 14.33 15.81 -8.27
CA TYR A 19 13.10 15.52 -7.60
C TYR A 19 11.89 15.68 -8.55
N GLU A 20 11.92 16.68 -9.42
CA GLU A 20 10.85 16.94 -10.36
C GLU A 20 10.63 15.80 -11.36
N ASP A 21 11.66 15.04 -11.66
CA ASP A 21 11.60 13.95 -12.62
C ASP A 21 10.69 12.80 -12.15
N ILE A 22 10.46 12.67 -10.84
CA ILE A 22 9.65 11.58 -10.29
C ILE A 22 8.25 12.00 -9.86
N LEU A 23 7.93 13.29 -9.91
CA LEU A 23 6.64 13.78 -9.40
C LEU A 23 5.43 13.24 -10.17
N ASP A 24 5.60 12.94 -11.45
CA ASP A 24 4.53 12.45 -12.30
C ASP A 24 4.47 10.93 -12.42
N ILE A 25 5.31 10.22 -11.69
CA ILE A 25 5.29 8.76 -11.68
C ILE A 25 4.05 8.29 -10.90
N THR A 26 3.31 7.36 -11.51
CA THR A 26 2.16 6.75 -10.85
C THR A 26 2.63 5.60 -9.96
N VAL A 27 2.15 5.56 -8.74
CA VAL A 27 2.45 4.48 -7.82
C VAL A 27 1.15 3.80 -7.39
N TYR A 28 1.26 2.54 -6.97
CA TYR A 28 0.12 1.82 -6.43
C TYR A 28 0.10 1.93 -4.92
N PHE A 29 -1.01 2.45 -4.43
CA PHE A 29 -1.30 2.52 -3.00
C PHE A 29 -2.05 1.26 -2.60
N VAL A 30 -1.59 0.60 -1.54
CA VAL A 30 -2.25 -0.59 -1.01
C VAL A 30 -2.47 -0.43 0.48
N SER A 31 -3.66 -0.76 0.92
CA SER A 31 -4.00 -0.80 2.34
C SER A 31 -4.41 -2.22 2.69
N GLU A 32 -3.79 -2.79 3.71
CA GLU A 32 -4.09 -4.13 4.17
C GLU A 32 -5.12 -4.04 5.29
N LEU A 33 -6.34 -4.53 5.02
CA LEU A 33 -7.44 -4.46 5.98
C LEU A 33 -7.27 -5.43 7.15
N GLY A 34 -6.63 -6.57 6.90
CA GLY A 34 -6.41 -7.58 7.93
C GLY A 34 -6.12 -8.92 7.31
N THR A 35 -5.64 -9.83 8.13
CA THR A 35 -5.34 -11.20 7.72
C THR A 35 -5.89 -12.15 8.76
N THR A 36 -6.18 -13.35 8.33
CA THR A 36 -6.58 -14.42 9.24
C THR A 36 -6.14 -15.75 8.65
N SER A 37 -6.21 -16.80 9.44
CA SER A 37 -5.94 -18.15 8.97
C SER A 37 -7.19 -18.99 9.12
N MET A 38 -7.34 -19.96 8.24
CA MET A 38 -8.45 -20.91 8.30
C MET A 38 -7.98 -22.25 7.76
N SER A 39 -8.72 -23.30 8.14
CA SER A 39 -8.43 -24.63 7.61
C SER A 39 -8.90 -24.73 6.15
N VAL A 40 -8.34 -25.68 5.41
CA VAL A 40 -8.83 -25.98 4.07
C VAL A 40 -10.29 -26.43 4.11
N SER A 41 -10.65 -27.18 5.16
CA SER A 41 -12.03 -27.61 5.36
C SER A 41 -12.99 -26.43 5.47
N ASP A 42 -12.61 -25.40 6.24
CA ASP A 42 -13.42 -24.19 6.38
C ASP A 42 -13.50 -23.41 5.07
N LEU A 43 -12.37 -23.32 4.35
CA LEU A 43 -12.34 -22.67 3.05
C LEU A 43 -13.33 -23.31 2.07
N LEU A 44 -13.37 -24.63 2.05
CA LEU A 44 -14.26 -25.38 1.13
C LEU A 44 -15.75 -25.25 1.48
N ARG A 45 -16.06 -24.79 2.68
CA ARG A 45 -17.45 -24.55 3.12
C ARG A 45 -17.94 -23.14 2.86
N LEU A 46 -17.08 -22.25 2.38
CA LEU A 46 -17.49 -20.88 2.10
C LEU A 46 -18.53 -20.84 0.99
N GLU A 47 -19.52 -20.00 1.18
CA GLU A 47 -20.57 -19.78 0.19
C GLU A 47 -21.03 -18.33 0.26
N VAL A 48 -21.89 -17.94 -0.65
CA VAL A 48 -22.41 -16.55 -0.66
C VAL A 48 -23.10 -16.27 0.68
N GLY A 49 -22.70 -15.18 1.33
CA GLY A 49 -23.19 -14.80 2.65
C GLY A 49 -22.32 -15.22 3.81
N SER A 50 -21.30 -16.07 3.57
CA SER A 50 -20.34 -16.41 4.61
C SER A 50 -19.56 -15.18 5.04
N VAL A 51 -19.17 -15.15 6.32
CA VAL A 51 -18.39 -14.04 6.89
C VAL A 51 -17.03 -14.57 7.33
N ILE A 52 -15.99 -13.86 6.95
CA ILE A 52 -14.63 -14.16 7.38
C ILE A 52 -14.22 -13.06 8.37
N ASP A 53 -13.88 -13.48 9.59
CA ASP A 53 -13.43 -12.57 10.63
C ASP A 53 -11.94 -12.33 10.46
N LEU A 54 -11.56 -11.07 10.23
CA LEU A 54 -10.16 -10.70 10.06
C LEU A 54 -9.46 -10.48 11.41
N GLU A 55 -10.20 -10.62 12.51
CA GLU A 55 -9.65 -10.51 13.87
C GLU A 55 -8.99 -9.15 14.18
N LYS A 56 -9.38 -8.12 13.43
CA LYS A 56 -8.89 -6.77 13.64
C LYS A 56 -10.05 -5.89 14.09
N PRO A 57 -9.93 -5.27 15.29
CA PRO A 57 -11.01 -4.42 15.79
C PRO A 57 -11.31 -3.25 14.83
N ALA A 58 -12.59 -2.93 14.69
CA ALA A 58 -13.01 -1.77 13.91
C ALA A 58 -12.41 -0.50 14.51
N GLY A 59 -11.93 0.41 13.66
CA GLY A 59 -11.31 1.66 14.10
C GLY A 59 -9.82 1.56 14.40
N GLU A 60 -9.25 0.35 14.33
CA GLU A 60 -7.81 0.19 14.47
C GLU A 60 -7.11 0.63 13.18
N SER A 61 -5.93 1.22 13.33
CA SER A 61 -5.17 1.68 12.17
C SER A 61 -4.67 0.54 11.32
N VAL A 62 -4.70 0.74 10.00
CA VAL A 62 -4.17 -0.19 9.02
C VAL A 62 -2.90 0.38 8.42
N GLU A 63 -1.99 -0.51 8.03
CA GLU A 63 -0.74 -0.10 7.41
C GLU A 63 -0.96 0.24 5.94
N LEU A 64 -0.24 1.26 5.49
CA LEU A 64 -0.35 1.79 4.14
C LEU A 64 0.97 1.59 3.40
N TYR A 65 0.87 1.10 2.17
CA TYR A 65 2.05 0.73 1.38
C TYR A 65 2.03 1.41 0.02
N ILE A 66 3.22 1.77 -0.45
CA ILE A 66 3.45 2.10 -1.86
C ILE A 66 4.63 1.25 -2.31
N ASN A 67 4.47 0.60 -3.46
CA ASN A 67 5.50 -0.29 -4.02
C ASN A 67 6.02 -1.30 -2.98
N LYS A 68 5.10 -1.87 -2.19
CA LYS A 68 5.38 -2.88 -1.16
C LYS A 68 6.18 -2.37 0.03
N ARG A 69 6.33 -1.06 0.17
CA ARG A 69 7.02 -0.45 1.31
C ARG A 69 6.03 0.36 2.13
N ILE A 70 6.06 0.16 3.43
CA ILE A 70 5.18 0.89 4.34
C ILE A 70 5.56 2.36 4.34
N PHE A 71 4.57 3.25 4.30
CA PHE A 71 4.82 4.68 4.39
C PHE A 71 3.92 5.38 5.40
N GLY A 72 2.97 4.68 5.99
CA GLY A 72 2.10 5.30 6.97
C GLY A 72 1.05 4.36 7.52
N LYS A 73 0.12 4.93 8.26
CA LYS A 73 -1.02 4.24 8.83
C LYS A 73 -2.26 5.12 8.72
N GLY A 74 -3.41 4.49 8.66
CA GLY A 74 -4.66 5.22 8.58
C GLY A 74 -5.84 4.38 8.97
N GLU A 75 -7.01 4.98 8.98
CA GLU A 75 -8.27 4.33 9.29
C GLU A 75 -9.13 4.18 8.05
N VAL A 76 -9.76 3.02 7.91
CA VAL A 76 -10.71 2.80 6.81
C VAL A 76 -11.98 3.58 7.12
N MET A 77 -12.46 4.32 6.14
CA MET A 77 -13.68 5.09 6.25
C MET A 77 -14.46 5.04 4.93
N VAL A 78 -15.65 5.58 4.93
CA VAL A 78 -16.45 5.73 3.71
C VAL A 78 -16.43 7.20 3.30
N TYR A 79 -16.10 7.44 2.05
CA TYR A 79 -16.10 8.78 1.47
C TYR A 79 -16.84 8.70 0.14
N GLU A 80 -17.93 9.44 0.03
CA GLU A 80 -18.76 9.46 -1.19
C GLU A 80 -19.07 8.07 -1.76
N ARG A 81 -19.47 7.13 -0.87
CA ARG A 81 -19.82 5.74 -1.18
C ARG A 81 -18.65 4.83 -1.51
N ASN A 82 -17.44 5.34 -1.48
CA ASN A 82 -16.24 4.53 -1.68
C ASN A 82 -15.53 4.28 -0.36
N LEU A 83 -14.81 3.18 -0.27
CA LEU A 83 -13.89 2.99 0.83
C LEU A 83 -12.72 3.95 0.63
N ALA A 84 -12.32 4.59 1.70
CA ALA A 84 -11.23 5.56 1.70
C ALA A 84 -10.38 5.37 2.95
N ILE A 85 -9.22 5.97 2.97
CA ILE A 85 -8.33 5.93 4.12
C ILE A 85 -8.11 7.35 4.63
N ARG A 86 -8.33 7.52 5.92
CA ARG A 86 -7.94 8.76 6.61
C ARG A 86 -6.54 8.56 7.17
N ILE A 87 -5.59 9.34 6.73
CA ILE A 87 -4.21 9.21 7.17
C ILE A 87 -4.07 9.63 8.63
N ASN A 88 -3.49 8.77 9.47
CA ASN A 88 -3.18 9.06 10.87
C ASN A 88 -1.71 9.36 11.06
N GLU A 89 -0.86 8.63 10.34
CA GLU A 89 0.57 8.78 10.40
C GLU A 89 1.13 8.64 9.00
N VAL A 90 2.13 9.41 8.67
CA VAL A 90 2.81 9.31 7.38
C VAL A 90 4.28 9.66 7.59
N LEU A 91 5.16 8.92 6.94
CA LEU A 91 6.58 9.22 6.94
C LEU A 91 6.81 10.56 6.24
N ASP A 92 7.88 11.25 6.64
CA ASP A 92 8.19 12.53 6.02
C ASP A 92 8.55 12.35 4.53
N SER A 93 8.42 13.45 3.80
CA SER A 93 8.63 13.44 2.35
C SER A 93 10.02 12.96 1.95
N LYS A 94 11.03 13.30 2.72
CA LYS A 94 12.40 12.90 2.42
C LYS A 94 12.58 11.39 2.54
N THR A 95 11.97 10.78 3.55
CA THR A 95 12.03 9.34 3.76
C THR A 95 11.30 8.61 2.63
N VAL A 96 10.08 9.07 2.29
CA VAL A 96 9.31 8.46 1.22
C VAL A 96 10.04 8.61 -0.12
N LEU A 97 10.65 9.74 -0.35
CA LEU A 97 11.40 10.00 -1.57
C LEU A 97 12.54 8.99 -1.77
N GLN A 98 13.13 8.50 -0.68
CA GLN A 98 14.18 7.47 -0.76
C GLN A 98 13.68 6.18 -1.41
N TYR A 99 12.38 5.90 -1.35
CA TYR A 99 11.81 4.71 -1.97
C TYR A 99 11.93 4.73 -3.50
N PHE A 100 12.18 5.88 -4.07
CA PHE A 100 12.29 6.08 -5.51
C PHE A 100 13.72 6.29 -5.97
N LYS A 101 14.68 6.26 -5.06
CA LYS A 101 16.09 6.36 -5.40
C LYS A 101 16.64 4.98 -5.69
N LYS A 102 17.46 4.90 -6.72
CA LYS A 102 18.17 3.67 -7.02
C LYS A 102 19.26 3.48 -5.96
N GLU A 103 19.30 2.31 -5.37
CA GLU A 103 20.38 1.94 -4.48
C GLU A 103 21.62 1.65 -5.33
N ILE A 104 22.70 2.26 -4.96
CA ILE A 104 23.97 2.08 -5.64
C ILE A 104 24.79 1.06 -4.88
#